data_ff5f9ef11df49d3a2028496d3662ef83
#
_entry.id   ff5f9ef11df49d3a2028496d3662ef83
#
_cell.length_a   1.000
_cell.length_b   1.000
_cell.length_c   1.000
_cell.angle_alpha   90.00
_cell.angle_beta   90.00
_cell.angle_gamma   90.00
#
_symmetry.space_group_name_H-M   'P 1'
#
loop_
_entity.id
_entity.type
_entity.pdbx_description
1 polymer ?
#
loop_
_entity_poly.entity_id
_entity_poly.type
_entity_poly.pdbx_seq_one_letter_code
_entity_poly.pdbx_strand_id
1 'polypeptide(L)'
;MDDAPIYLDHAATTPLDPRVLESMLPYLTSHFGNPSGLYGAARSARQGLDRARGSVAATLGAKASEIIFTSGGSESDNAAIKGVVWAANAPGAHVITTSIEHHAVLHTCGWLERFGVETTALPVDSEGMVDPAQVAAAIRPTTALISIMHANNEIGVIQPLAEISAIARAHGIPLHTDAVQSVGQVPTLVDSLGVDLLSLSAHKFYGPKGAGALYVRRGTPWLPLQQGGGQERGRRAGTENVAGIVGLAAALDLSVAGMENEGSRLRALRDDLIAGILAAIPGSRLNGHPTARLPGNANFSFPDLDGEALLLSLDRRGVAASSGSACTAGSIDPSHVLLALGRDRTLAAGALRLTLGRHTTADEIDRVQTLLPELVARARLPSL
;
A
#
# COMPACT_ATOMS: atom_id res chain seq x y z
N MET A 1 -20.14 -29.84 -5.50
CA MET A 1 -19.77 -28.68 -6.36
C MET A 1 -18.61 -28.01 -5.64
N ASP A 2 -17.41 -28.09 -6.22
CA ASP A 2 -16.26 -27.34 -5.67
C ASP A 2 -16.54 -25.86 -5.90
N ASP A 3 -17.10 -25.20 -4.89
CA ASP A 3 -17.26 -23.75 -4.90
C ASP A 3 -15.86 -23.13 -4.95
N ALA A 4 -15.63 -22.25 -5.91
CA ALA A 4 -14.37 -21.50 -6.00
C ALA A 4 -14.09 -20.81 -4.64
N PRO A 5 -12.84 -20.75 -4.19
CA PRO A 5 -12.50 -20.16 -2.91
C PRO A 5 -12.85 -18.68 -2.90
N ILE A 6 -13.45 -18.21 -1.82
CA ILE A 6 -13.72 -16.78 -1.57
C ILE A 6 -12.41 -16.10 -1.20
N TYR A 7 -12.00 -15.12 -2.00
CA TYR A 7 -10.74 -14.41 -1.76
C TYR A 7 -10.99 -13.00 -1.16
N LEU A 8 -10.69 -12.84 0.12
CA LEU A 8 -10.85 -11.59 0.88
C LEU A 8 -9.52 -11.07 1.46
N ASP A 9 -8.42 -11.26 0.71
CA ASP A 9 -7.10 -10.75 1.10
C ASP A 9 -6.44 -9.90 0.00
N HIS A 10 -7.25 -9.03 -0.65
CA HIS A 10 -6.77 -8.16 -1.73
C HIS A 10 -5.74 -7.12 -1.27
N ALA A 11 -5.68 -6.79 0.01
CA ALA A 11 -4.62 -5.93 0.56
C ALA A 11 -3.25 -6.62 0.60
N ALA A 12 -3.18 -7.96 0.67
CA ALA A 12 -1.91 -8.68 0.56
C ALA A 12 -1.42 -8.71 -0.90
N THR A 13 -2.27 -9.14 -1.82
CA THR A 13 -2.00 -9.13 -3.27
C THR A 13 -3.32 -9.31 -4.03
N THR A 14 -3.34 -8.91 -5.29
CA THR A 14 -4.48 -9.15 -6.18
C THR A 14 -4.12 -10.17 -7.26
N PRO A 15 -5.09 -10.91 -7.83
CA PRO A 15 -4.86 -11.70 -9.03
C PRO A 15 -4.48 -10.80 -10.20
N LEU A 16 -3.64 -11.31 -11.11
CA LEU A 16 -3.30 -10.59 -12.34
C LEU A 16 -4.53 -10.54 -13.26
N ASP A 17 -4.90 -9.33 -13.71
CA ASP A 17 -5.99 -9.17 -14.68
C ASP A 17 -5.59 -9.81 -16.03
N PRO A 18 -6.43 -10.64 -16.66
CA PRO A 18 -6.12 -11.28 -17.94
C PRO A 18 -5.73 -10.29 -19.05
N ARG A 19 -6.36 -9.13 -19.10
CA ARG A 19 -6.04 -8.06 -20.08
C ARG A 19 -4.65 -7.47 -19.84
N VAL A 20 -4.21 -7.42 -18.58
CA VAL A 20 -2.86 -7.02 -18.21
C VAL A 20 -1.85 -8.07 -18.68
N LEU A 21 -2.14 -9.37 -18.46
CA LEU A 21 -1.30 -10.45 -18.97
C LEU A 21 -1.14 -10.37 -20.50
N GLU A 22 -2.24 -10.16 -21.24
CA GLU A 22 -2.21 -9.98 -22.69
C GLU A 22 -1.29 -8.82 -23.11
N SER A 23 -1.30 -7.71 -22.41
CA SER A 23 -0.42 -6.56 -22.67
C SER A 23 1.06 -6.85 -22.41
N MET A 24 1.36 -7.77 -21.50
CA MET A 24 2.73 -8.18 -21.13
C MET A 24 3.33 -9.19 -22.12
N LEU A 25 2.52 -10.09 -22.68
CA LEU A 25 2.97 -11.23 -23.51
C LEU A 25 3.94 -10.85 -24.64
N PRO A 26 3.73 -9.76 -25.42
CA PRO A 26 4.66 -9.36 -26.46
C PRO A 26 6.08 -9.09 -25.93
N TYR A 27 6.20 -8.53 -24.73
CA TYR A 27 7.48 -8.16 -24.12
C TYR A 27 8.17 -9.34 -23.40
N LEU A 28 7.46 -10.44 -23.20
CA LEU A 28 8.01 -11.71 -22.73
C LEU A 28 8.46 -12.60 -23.89
N THR A 29 8.02 -12.34 -25.11
CA THR A 29 8.22 -13.20 -26.28
C THR A 29 8.93 -12.52 -27.43
N SER A 30 8.24 -11.68 -28.20
CA SER A 30 8.73 -11.07 -29.45
C SER A 30 9.46 -9.73 -29.28
N HIS A 31 9.12 -8.95 -28.27
CA HIS A 31 9.73 -7.63 -27.98
C HIS A 31 10.75 -7.69 -26.82
N PHE A 32 11.56 -8.74 -26.81
CA PHE A 32 12.48 -9.08 -25.71
C PHE A 32 13.76 -8.23 -25.68
N GLY A 33 13.94 -7.29 -26.60
CA GLY A 33 15.18 -6.53 -26.73
C GLY A 33 15.49 -5.66 -25.51
N ASN A 34 16.79 -5.48 -25.21
CA ASN A 34 17.21 -4.53 -24.17
C ASN A 34 16.88 -3.10 -24.63
N PRO A 35 16.09 -2.31 -23.89
CA PRO A 35 15.66 -0.97 -24.27
C PRO A 35 16.79 0.04 -24.54
N SER A 36 18.00 -0.24 -24.03
CA SER A 36 19.19 0.59 -24.25
C SER A 36 19.90 0.32 -25.59
N GLY A 37 19.49 -0.74 -26.33
CA GLY A 37 20.11 -1.11 -27.61
C GLY A 37 19.66 -0.21 -28.77
N LEU A 38 20.44 -0.21 -29.89
CA LEU A 38 20.15 0.59 -31.07
C LEU A 38 19.43 -0.19 -32.19
N TYR A 39 19.25 -1.49 -32.02
CA TYR A 39 18.65 -2.39 -33.02
C TYR A 39 17.11 -2.47 -32.90
N GLY A 40 16.46 -3.09 -33.91
CA GLY A 40 15.00 -3.09 -34.04
C GLY A 40 14.26 -3.65 -32.83
N ALA A 41 14.67 -4.81 -32.27
CA ALA A 41 14.05 -5.39 -31.09
C ALA A 41 14.17 -4.49 -29.85
N ALA A 42 15.29 -3.78 -29.70
CA ALA A 42 15.47 -2.80 -28.64
C ALA A 42 14.51 -1.61 -28.75
N ARG A 43 14.29 -1.12 -30.00
CA ARG A 43 13.34 -0.02 -30.22
C ARG A 43 11.91 -0.38 -29.84
N SER A 44 11.46 -1.60 -30.13
CA SER A 44 10.13 -2.08 -29.72
C SER A 44 9.98 -2.12 -28.21
N ALA A 45 10.96 -2.65 -27.50
CA ALA A 45 10.99 -2.65 -26.04
C ALA A 45 11.00 -1.23 -25.46
N ARG A 46 11.84 -0.34 -26.02
CA ARG A 46 11.90 1.07 -25.63
C ARG A 46 10.58 1.81 -25.80
N GLN A 47 9.90 1.61 -26.93
CA GLN A 47 8.58 2.21 -27.17
C GLN A 47 7.54 1.74 -26.15
N GLY A 48 7.58 0.46 -25.74
CA GLY A 48 6.72 -0.06 -24.69
C GLY A 48 6.97 0.62 -23.35
N LEU A 49 8.25 0.72 -22.97
CA LEU A 49 8.67 1.39 -21.75
C LEU A 49 8.25 2.87 -21.72
N ASP A 50 8.47 3.60 -22.82
CA ASP A 50 8.15 5.03 -22.91
C ASP A 50 6.63 5.27 -22.88
N ARG A 51 5.81 4.43 -23.55
CA ARG A 51 4.34 4.48 -23.46
C ARG A 51 3.85 4.21 -22.06
N ALA A 52 4.34 3.15 -21.42
CA ALA A 52 3.98 2.81 -20.05
C ALA A 52 4.30 3.96 -19.07
N ARG A 53 5.47 4.58 -19.22
CA ARG A 53 5.87 5.74 -18.41
C ARG A 53 4.95 6.95 -18.63
N GLY A 54 4.58 7.21 -19.88
CA GLY A 54 3.62 8.27 -20.22
C GLY A 54 2.25 8.04 -19.60
N SER A 55 1.75 6.80 -19.66
CA SER A 55 0.47 6.41 -19.07
C SER A 55 0.47 6.56 -17.55
N VAL A 56 1.47 6.00 -16.84
CA VAL A 56 1.59 6.16 -15.38
C VAL A 56 1.66 7.63 -14.98
N ALA A 57 2.44 8.43 -15.72
CA ALA A 57 2.55 9.85 -15.44
C ALA A 57 1.21 10.59 -15.62
N ALA A 58 0.50 10.32 -16.71
CA ALA A 58 -0.81 10.93 -16.98
C ALA A 58 -1.83 10.59 -15.88
N THR A 59 -1.87 9.33 -15.46
CA THR A 59 -2.78 8.85 -14.40
C THR A 59 -2.52 9.51 -13.06
N LEU A 60 -1.25 9.78 -12.72
CA LEU A 60 -0.88 10.47 -11.48
C LEU A 60 -0.93 12.00 -11.59
N GLY A 61 -1.20 12.57 -12.77
CA GLY A 61 -1.09 14.01 -13.02
C GLY A 61 0.36 14.54 -13.00
N ALA A 62 1.33 13.67 -13.31
CA ALA A 62 2.76 13.93 -13.28
C ALA A 62 3.35 14.04 -14.69
N LYS A 63 4.64 14.38 -14.77
CA LYS A 63 5.41 14.31 -16.03
C LYS A 63 6.13 12.97 -16.14
N ALA A 64 6.30 12.47 -17.35
CA ALA A 64 7.04 11.22 -17.60
C ALA A 64 8.49 11.24 -17.06
N SER A 65 9.10 12.42 -16.93
CA SER A 65 10.43 12.58 -16.32
C SER A 65 10.44 12.41 -14.80
N GLU A 66 9.29 12.43 -14.15
CA GLU A 66 9.12 12.31 -12.70
C GLU A 66 8.84 10.88 -12.24
N ILE A 67 8.61 9.96 -13.18
CA ILE A 67 8.36 8.54 -12.90
C ILE A 67 9.66 7.75 -12.99
N ILE A 68 9.92 6.92 -11.98
CA ILE A 68 11.03 5.96 -11.91
C ILE A 68 10.42 4.59 -11.68
N PHE A 69 10.71 3.62 -12.53
CA PHE A 69 10.26 2.25 -12.30
C PHE A 69 11.16 1.52 -11.32
N THR A 70 10.53 0.74 -10.45
CA THR A 70 11.14 -0.04 -9.37
C THR A 70 10.62 -1.48 -9.41
N SER A 71 11.09 -2.33 -8.50
CA SER A 71 10.59 -3.70 -8.37
C SER A 71 9.30 -3.81 -7.53
N GLY A 72 8.86 -2.73 -6.87
CA GLY A 72 7.67 -2.73 -6.01
C GLY A 72 7.69 -1.61 -4.98
N GLY A 73 6.67 -1.59 -4.11
CA GLY A 73 6.49 -0.57 -3.07
C GLY A 73 7.69 -0.47 -2.13
N SER A 74 8.19 -1.61 -1.63
CA SER A 74 9.33 -1.59 -0.68
C SER A 74 10.60 -0.98 -1.27
N GLU A 75 10.91 -1.22 -2.56
CA GLU A 75 12.02 -0.53 -3.22
C GLU A 75 11.71 0.96 -3.36
N SER A 76 10.50 1.33 -3.72
CA SER A 76 10.08 2.73 -3.88
C SER A 76 10.18 3.50 -2.57
N ASP A 77 9.68 2.96 -1.46
CA ASP A 77 9.76 3.59 -0.14
C ASP A 77 11.22 3.75 0.33
N ASN A 78 12.03 2.70 0.18
CA ASN A 78 13.45 2.77 0.48
C ASN A 78 14.15 3.83 -0.36
N ALA A 79 13.87 3.90 -1.67
CA ALA A 79 14.45 4.86 -2.58
C ALA A 79 14.01 6.30 -2.24
N ALA A 80 12.74 6.50 -1.89
CA ALA A 80 12.22 7.80 -1.49
C ALA A 80 12.92 8.31 -0.23
N ILE A 81 12.86 7.54 0.85
CA ILE A 81 13.35 7.95 2.17
C ILE A 81 14.87 8.11 2.16
N LYS A 82 15.60 7.06 1.74
CA LYS A 82 17.06 7.11 1.69
C LYS A 82 17.58 8.16 0.73
N GLY A 83 16.93 8.28 -0.44
CA GLY A 83 17.33 9.23 -1.48
C GLY A 83 17.22 10.68 -1.03
N VAL A 84 16.17 11.06 -0.31
CA VAL A 84 16.01 12.41 0.23
C VAL A 84 16.99 12.66 1.38
N VAL A 85 17.11 11.73 2.32
CA VAL A 85 18.03 11.84 3.46
C VAL A 85 19.49 11.99 2.98
N TRP A 86 19.92 11.19 1.99
CA TRP A 86 21.26 11.30 1.43
C TRP A 86 21.48 12.60 0.66
N ALA A 87 20.44 13.10 -0.04
CA ALA A 87 20.52 14.38 -0.74
C ALA A 87 20.63 15.56 0.22
N ALA A 88 20.00 15.49 1.38
CA ALA A 88 20.11 16.48 2.44
C ALA A 88 21.55 16.57 3.00
N ASN A 89 22.26 15.46 3.02
CA ASN A 89 23.67 15.35 3.43
C ASN A 89 23.99 16.13 4.72
N ALA A 90 23.05 16.13 5.67
CA ALA A 90 23.14 16.89 6.91
C ALA A 90 23.35 15.96 8.11
N PRO A 91 24.32 16.22 8.98
CA PRO A 91 24.44 15.49 10.25
C PRO A 91 23.15 15.65 11.07
N GLY A 92 22.65 14.54 11.62
CA GLY A 92 21.40 14.56 12.40
C GLY A 92 20.17 14.87 11.56
N ALA A 93 20.17 14.53 10.25
CA ALA A 93 18.97 14.64 9.42
C ALA A 93 17.79 13.93 10.10
N HIS A 94 16.62 14.55 10.08
CA HIS A 94 15.43 14.08 10.78
C HIS A 94 14.33 13.68 9.80
N VAL A 95 13.67 12.56 10.08
CA VAL A 95 12.51 12.06 9.33
C VAL A 95 11.31 12.00 10.26
N ILE A 96 10.19 12.58 9.82
CA ILE A 96 8.88 12.44 10.49
C ILE A 96 8.09 11.37 9.75
N THR A 97 7.54 10.40 10.48
CA THR A 97 6.68 9.34 9.95
C THR A 97 5.56 9.01 10.96
N THR A 98 4.74 7.97 10.70
CA THR A 98 3.71 7.55 11.66
C THR A 98 4.01 6.17 12.23
N SER A 99 3.43 5.87 13.40
CA SER A 99 3.56 4.56 14.06
C SER A 99 2.83 3.42 13.34
N ILE A 100 1.99 3.73 12.35
CA ILE A 100 1.18 2.76 11.60
C ILE A 100 1.67 2.51 10.16
N GLU A 101 2.84 3.00 9.81
CA GLU A 101 3.42 2.80 8.48
C GLU A 101 3.68 1.32 8.16
N HIS A 102 3.75 1.01 6.88
CA HIS A 102 4.25 -0.29 6.44
C HIS A 102 5.72 -0.48 6.87
N HIS A 103 6.12 -1.72 7.15
CA HIS A 103 7.48 -2.06 7.56
C HIS A 103 8.57 -1.57 6.59
N ALA A 104 8.26 -1.40 5.29
CA ALA A 104 9.18 -0.82 4.32
C ALA A 104 9.59 0.62 4.68
N VAL A 105 8.70 1.38 5.34
CA VAL A 105 8.99 2.73 5.86
C VAL A 105 9.63 2.64 7.23
N LEU A 106 9.00 1.95 8.20
CA LEU A 106 9.49 1.88 9.59
C LEU A 106 10.90 1.28 9.68
N HIS A 107 11.13 0.14 9.00
CA HIS A 107 12.44 -0.50 9.03
C HIS A 107 13.50 0.30 8.26
N THR A 108 13.10 1.06 7.22
CA THR A 108 14.04 1.97 6.54
C THR A 108 14.45 3.11 7.46
N CYS A 109 13.52 3.71 8.19
CA CYS A 109 13.83 4.74 9.18
C CYS A 109 14.74 4.19 10.29
N GLY A 110 14.37 3.06 10.92
CA GLY A 110 15.18 2.42 11.94
C GLY A 110 16.57 1.95 11.45
N TRP A 111 16.69 1.60 10.16
CA TRP A 111 18.00 1.31 9.57
C TRP A 111 18.85 2.58 9.44
N LEU A 112 18.26 3.71 9.07
CA LEU A 112 18.94 5.00 8.93
C LEU A 112 19.44 5.56 10.27
N GLU A 113 18.81 5.23 11.40
CA GLU A 113 19.26 5.62 12.73
C GLU A 113 20.70 5.14 13.03
N ARG A 114 21.10 4.00 12.43
CA ARG A 114 22.48 3.48 12.53
C ARG A 114 23.52 4.40 11.88
N PHE A 115 23.06 5.35 11.07
CA PHE A 115 23.88 6.34 10.37
C PHE A 115 23.66 7.76 10.91
N GLY A 116 23.08 7.89 12.11
CA GLY A 116 22.89 9.17 12.79
C GLY A 116 21.70 9.98 12.29
N VAL A 117 20.76 9.36 11.54
CA VAL A 117 19.49 9.97 11.20
C VAL A 117 18.54 9.85 12.39
N GLU A 118 17.82 10.89 12.71
CA GLU A 118 16.79 10.86 13.75
C GLU A 118 15.41 10.58 13.16
N THR A 119 14.59 9.78 13.83
CA THR A 119 13.22 9.48 13.41
C THR A 119 12.22 9.86 14.48
N THR A 120 11.15 10.57 14.09
CA THR A 120 9.96 10.74 14.92
C THR A 120 8.81 9.98 14.29
N ALA A 121 8.40 8.87 14.92
CA ALA A 121 7.20 8.13 14.57
C ALA A 121 6.02 8.71 15.37
N LEU A 122 5.15 9.47 14.71
CA LEU A 122 3.99 10.10 15.34
C LEU A 122 2.93 9.06 15.73
N PRO A 123 2.30 9.20 16.88
CA PRO A 123 1.13 8.39 17.23
C PRO A 123 -0.06 8.74 16.33
N VAL A 124 -1.04 7.86 16.34
CA VAL A 124 -2.36 8.08 15.73
C VAL A 124 -3.44 8.01 16.81
N ASP A 125 -4.63 8.51 16.50
CA ASP A 125 -5.78 8.36 17.39
C ASP A 125 -6.33 6.91 17.40
N SER A 126 -7.38 6.68 18.16
CA SER A 126 -8.02 5.36 18.28
C SER A 126 -8.72 4.87 17.00
N GLU A 127 -8.86 5.74 16.01
CA GLU A 127 -9.38 5.46 14.67
C GLU A 127 -8.28 5.34 13.61
N GLY A 128 -7.02 5.57 14.00
CA GLY A 128 -5.85 5.43 13.13
C GLY A 128 -5.52 6.67 12.29
N MET A 129 -6.04 7.83 12.68
CA MET A 129 -5.75 9.10 12.01
C MET A 129 -4.56 9.80 12.68
N VAL A 130 -3.62 10.30 11.86
CA VAL A 130 -2.57 11.21 12.35
C VAL A 130 -3.12 12.62 12.47
N ASP A 131 -2.77 13.31 13.56
CA ASP A 131 -3.13 14.72 13.74
C ASP A 131 -2.12 15.62 13.00
N PRO A 132 -2.54 16.42 12.00
CA PRO A 132 -1.67 17.38 11.32
C PRO A 132 -0.97 18.36 12.26
N ALA A 133 -1.57 18.72 13.39
CA ALA A 133 -0.94 19.60 14.38
C ALA A 133 0.29 18.92 15.03
N GLN A 134 0.26 17.62 15.24
CA GLN A 134 1.43 16.86 15.74
C GLN A 134 2.54 16.80 14.69
N VAL A 135 2.21 16.72 13.38
CA VAL A 135 3.21 16.80 12.31
C VAL A 135 3.91 18.16 12.37
N ALA A 136 3.16 19.27 12.48
CA ALA A 136 3.73 20.60 12.60
C ALA A 136 4.62 20.75 13.84
N ALA A 137 4.18 20.26 14.99
CA ALA A 137 4.93 20.32 16.25
C ALA A 137 6.24 19.48 16.24
N ALA A 138 6.30 18.43 15.43
CA ALA A 138 7.47 17.57 15.30
C ALA A 138 8.56 18.13 14.38
N ILE A 139 8.27 19.18 13.61
CA ILE A 139 9.24 19.77 12.67
C ILE A 139 10.40 20.40 13.43
N ARG A 140 11.61 20.12 12.96
CA ARG A 140 12.89 20.64 13.48
C ARG A 140 13.70 21.27 12.35
N PRO A 141 14.70 22.10 12.66
CA PRO A 141 15.60 22.65 11.63
C PRO A 141 16.32 21.57 10.79
N THR A 142 16.51 20.37 11.36
CA THR A 142 17.12 19.23 10.69
C THR A 142 16.13 18.32 9.97
N THR A 143 14.83 18.62 9.96
CA THR A 143 13.82 17.79 9.29
C THR A 143 14.04 17.81 7.77
N ALA A 144 14.43 16.66 7.23
CA ALA A 144 14.73 16.48 5.81
C ALA A 144 13.55 15.89 5.02
N LEU A 145 12.64 15.17 5.70
CA LEU A 145 11.53 14.47 5.06
C LEU A 145 10.36 14.29 6.03
N ILE A 146 9.16 14.44 5.50
CA ILE A 146 7.93 13.90 6.11
C ILE A 146 7.48 12.73 5.24
N SER A 147 7.28 11.53 5.82
CA SER A 147 6.86 10.32 5.12
C SER A 147 5.64 9.73 5.81
N ILE A 148 4.47 9.89 5.21
CA ILE A 148 3.19 9.45 5.78
C ILE A 148 2.40 8.73 4.70
N MET A 149 1.98 7.49 4.98
CA MET A 149 1.21 6.68 4.04
C MET A 149 -0.12 7.34 3.67
N HIS A 150 -0.58 7.13 2.44
CA HIS A 150 -1.89 7.65 2.03
C HIS A 150 -3.03 6.84 2.64
N ALA A 151 -2.91 5.52 2.62
CA ALA A 151 -3.89 4.64 3.26
C ALA A 151 -3.23 3.43 3.90
N ASN A 152 -3.69 3.06 5.09
CA ASN A 152 -3.12 1.95 5.83
C ASN A 152 -3.57 0.59 5.26
N ASN A 153 -2.64 -0.34 5.13
CA ASN A 153 -2.86 -1.68 4.55
C ASN A 153 -3.63 -2.64 5.47
N GLU A 154 -3.70 -2.37 6.78
CA GLU A 154 -4.40 -3.24 7.73
C GLU A 154 -5.82 -2.74 8.00
N ILE A 155 -5.96 -1.50 8.43
CA ILE A 155 -7.23 -0.90 8.85
C ILE A 155 -7.92 -0.07 7.76
N GLY A 156 -7.24 0.16 6.65
CA GLY A 156 -7.77 0.87 5.48
C GLY A 156 -7.87 2.39 5.61
N VAL A 157 -7.54 2.98 6.74
CA VAL A 157 -7.73 4.41 7.03
C VAL A 157 -6.93 5.28 6.08
N ILE A 158 -7.59 6.31 5.53
CA ILE A 158 -7.00 7.29 4.60
C ILE A 158 -6.55 8.50 5.42
N GLN A 159 -5.26 8.87 5.30
CA GLN A 159 -4.65 9.96 6.04
C GLN A 159 -4.94 11.35 5.42
N PRO A 160 -4.95 12.43 6.22
CA PRO A 160 -5.27 13.80 5.78
C PRO A 160 -4.08 14.46 5.07
N LEU A 161 -3.61 13.89 3.94
CA LEU A 161 -2.40 14.34 3.25
C LEU A 161 -2.47 15.78 2.75
N ALA A 162 -3.64 16.27 2.38
CA ALA A 162 -3.79 17.66 1.91
C ALA A 162 -3.41 18.68 2.99
N GLU A 163 -3.83 18.43 4.23
CA GLU A 163 -3.49 19.28 5.39
C GLU A 163 -2.01 19.16 5.74
N ILE A 164 -1.49 17.92 5.74
CA ILE A 164 -0.07 17.65 6.00
C ILE A 164 0.81 18.28 4.92
N SER A 165 0.39 18.25 3.65
CA SER A 165 1.14 18.86 2.56
C SER A 165 1.23 20.39 2.67
N ALA A 166 0.18 21.03 3.17
CA ALA A 166 0.21 22.47 3.43
C ALA A 166 1.26 22.82 4.50
N ILE A 167 1.36 22.00 5.56
CA ILE A 167 2.37 22.14 6.60
C ILE A 167 3.78 21.91 6.04
N ALA A 168 4.01 20.80 5.34
CA ALA A 168 5.29 20.46 4.73
C ALA A 168 5.78 21.57 3.79
N ARG A 169 4.89 22.07 2.94
CA ARG A 169 5.18 23.17 2.00
C ARG A 169 5.53 24.47 2.69
N ALA A 170 4.82 24.83 3.77
CA ALA A 170 5.10 26.05 4.55
C ALA A 170 6.52 26.06 5.14
N HIS A 171 7.10 24.86 5.37
CA HIS A 171 8.44 24.69 5.92
C HIS A 171 9.49 24.28 4.87
N GLY A 172 9.09 24.14 3.60
CA GLY A 172 10.00 23.73 2.51
C GLY A 172 10.52 22.29 2.66
N ILE A 173 9.78 21.42 3.34
CA ILE A 173 10.16 20.04 3.61
C ILE A 173 9.49 19.13 2.57
N PRO A 174 10.21 18.24 1.87
CA PRO A 174 9.62 17.24 0.97
C PRO A 174 8.63 16.32 1.71
N LEU A 175 7.48 16.04 1.05
CA LEU A 175 6.49 15.10 1.54
C LEU A 175 6.50 13.83 0.67
N HIS A 176 6.78 12.69 1.28
CA HIS A 176 6.63 11.36 0.70
C HIS A 176 5.34 10.69 1.20
N THR A 177 4.67 9.96 0.31
CA THR A 177 3.57 9.08 0.69
C THR A 177 3.74 7.67 0.12
N ASP A 178 3.60 6.66 0.98
CA ASP A 178 3.32 5.30 0.54
C ASP A 178 1.85 5.22 0.10
N ALA A 179 1.63 5.19 -1.21
CA ALA A 179 0.31 5.08 -1.83
C ALA A 179 0.03 3.66 -2.38
N VAL A 180 0.79 2.67 -1.96
CA VAL A 180 0.70 1.27 -2.43
C VAL A 180 -0.72 0.71 -2.27
N GLN A 181 -1.43 1.07 -1.22
CA GLN A 181 -2.79 0.60 -0.98
C GLN A 181 -3.87 1.49 -1.60
N SER A 182 -3.57 2.72 -1.93
CA SER A 182 -4.57 3.72 -2.35
C SER A 182 -4.64 3.90 -3.86
N VAL A 183 -3.52 3.76 -4.57
CA VAL A 183 -3.47 3.89 -6.04
C VAL A 183 -4.43 2.89 -6.70
N GLY A 184 -5.27 3.40 -7.59
CA GLY A 184 -6.30 2.61 -8.28
C GLY A 184 -7.56 2.31 -7.46
N GLN A 185 -7.61 2.72 -6.18
CA GLN A 185 -8.79 2.56 -5.31
C GLN A 185 -9.45 3.90 -4.94
N VAL A 186 -8.65 4.94 -4.78
CA VAL A 186 -9.10 6.32 -4.49
C VAL A 186 -8.25 7.30 -5.31
N PRO A 187 -8.69 8.57 -5.50
CA PRO A 187 -7.93 9.56 -6.26
C PRO A 187 -6.51 9.79 -5.69
N THR A 188 -5.50 9.71 -6.57
CA THR A 188 -4.08 9.85 -6.20
C THR A 188 -3.34 10.82 -7.12
N LEU A 189 -4.00 11.90 -7.56
CA LEU A 189 -3.35 12.97 -8.31
C LEU A 189 -2.34 13.67 -7.41
N VAL A 190 -1.06 13.65 -7.80
CA VAL A 190 0.06 14.13 -6.96
C VAL A 190 -0.04 15.59 -6.58
N ASP A 191 -0.64 16.44 -7.43
CA ASP A 191 -0.85 17.84 -7.12
C ASP A 191 -2.01 18.05 -6.14
N SER A 192 -3.06 17.24 -6.21
CA SER A 192 -4.18 17.28 -5.26
C SER A 192 -3.76 16.77 -3.87
N LEU A 193 -2.92 15.74 -3.82
CA LEU A 193 -2.31 15.26 -2.57
C LEU A 193 -1.23 16.22 -2.04
N GLY A 194 -0.63 17.02 -2.93
CA GLY A 194 0.44 17.94 -2.62
C GLY A 194 1.77 17.28 -2.23
N VAL A 195 1.99 16.04 -2.67
CA VAL A 195 3.18 15.26 -2.35
C VAL A 195 4.33 15.50 -3.33
N ASP A 196 5.56 15.33 -2.87
CA ASP A 196 6.76 15.43 -3.68
C ASP A 196 7.29 14.06 -4.11
N LEU A 197 7.00 13.00 -3.34
CA LEU A 197 7.31 11.63 -3.68
C LEU A 197 6.10 10.74 -3.39
N LEU A 198 5.87 9.73 -4.27
CA LEU A 198 4.78 8.78 -4.12
C LEU A 198 5.24 7.39 -4.55
N SER A 199 5.06 6.40 -3.66
CA SER A 199 5.35 4.99 -3.93
C SER A 199 4.10 4.23 -4.35
N LEU A 200 4.22 3.33 -5.36
CA LEU A 200 3.16 2.43 -5.76
C LEU A 200 3.68 1.04 -6.17
N SER A 201 2.79 0.04 -6.16
CA SER A 201 3.12 -1.35 -6.49
C SER A 201 2.01 -2.02 -7.29
N ALA A 202 2.35 -2.56 -8.46
CA ALA A 202 1.38 -3.06 -9.44
C ALA A 202 0.47 -4.18 -8.90
N HIS A 203 1.00 -5.07 -8.07
CA HIS A 203 0.25 -6.22 -7.58
C HIS A 203 -0.86 -5.87 -6.58
N LYS A 204 -1.03 -4.61 -6.22
CA LYS A 204 -2.13 -4.14 -5.36
C LYS A 204 -3.34 -3.64 -6.16
N PHE A 205 -3.19 -3.48 -7.48
CA PHE A 205 -4.24 -3.05 -8.40
C PHE A 205 -4.30 -3.92 -9.66
N TYR A 206 -4.21 -5.26 -9.47
CA TYR A 206 -4.35 -6.29 -10.51
C TYR A 206 -3.24 -6.31 -11.56
N GLY A 207 -2.09 -5.75 -11.24
CA GLY A 207 -0.87 -5.81 -12.03
C GLY A 207 0.08 -6.94 -11.58
N PRO A 208 1.22 -7.07 -12.25
CA PRO A 208 2.21 -8.10 -11.94
C PRO A 208 2.95 -7.81 -10.61
N LYS A 209 3.33 -8.87 -9.90
CA LYS A 209 4.35 -8.81 -8.85
C LYS A 209 5.71 -8.45 -9.46
N GLY A 210 6.59 -7.83 -8.69
CA GLY A 210 7.93 -7.45 -9.17
C GLY A 210 7.97 -6.22 -10.09
N ALA A 211 6.92 -5.38 -10.04
CA ALA A 211 6.84 -4.09 -10.72
C ALA A 211 6.22 -3.04 -9.79
N GLY A 212 6.87 -1.89 -9.70
CA GLY A 212 6.43 -0.72 -8.95
C GLY A 212 6.92 0.56 -9.61
N ALA A 213 6.56 1.69 -9.04
CA ALA A 213 7.09 2.98 -9.45
C ALA A 213 7.21 3.93 -8.26
N LEU A 214 8.18 4.84 -8.39
CA LEU A 214 8.36 5.99 -7.53
C LEU A 214 8.15 7.25 -8.37
N TYR A 215 7.18 8.08 -7.98
CA TYR A 215 7.10 9.46 -8.44
C TYR A 215 8.06 10.30 -7.62
N VAL A 216 8.82 11.16 -8.27
CA VAL A 216 9.67 12.18 -7.65
C VAL A 216 9.46 13.49 -8.38
N ARG A 217 8.83 14.45 -7.71
CA ARG A 217 8.56 15.79 -8.26
C ARG A 217 9.84 16.46 -8.71
N ARG A 218 9.80 17.10 -9.87
CA ARG A 218 10.94 17.85 -10.38
C ARG A 218 11.39 18.91 -9.37
N GLY A 219 12.65 18.90 -9.03
CA GLY A 219 13.27 19.84 -8.07
C GLY A 219 13.36 19.30 -6.64
N THR A 220 12.71 18.20 -6.31
CA THR A 220 12.90 17.53 -5.02
C THR A 220 14.35 17.03 -4.91
N PRO A 221 15.10 17.42 -3.86
CA PRO A 221 16.42 16.89 -3.60
C PRO A 221 16.34 15.37 -3.35
N TRP A 222 16.98 14.59 -4.22
CA TRP A 222 16.90 13.13 -4.14
C TRP A 222 18.09 12.48 -4.86
N LEU A 223 18.67 11.45 -4.26
CA LEU A 223 19.76 10.63 -4.83
C LEU A 223 19.29 9.20 -5.10
N PRO A 224 19.76 8.56 -6.19
CA PRO A 224 19.41 7.18 -6.53
C PRO A 224 19.84 6.20 -5.42
N LEU A 225 18.94 5.25 -5.08
CA LEU A 225 19.26 4.17 -4.15
C LEU A 225 20.21 3.14 -4.76
N GLN A 226 20.00 2.78 -6.04
CA GLN A 226 20.72 1.70 -6.71
C GLN A 226 21.69 2.27 -7.74
N GLN A 227 22.97 1.97 -7.57
CA GLN A 227 24.05 2.39 -8.47
C GLN A 227 24.34 1.33 -9.54
N GLY A 228 24.81 1.74 -10.73
CA GLY A 228 25.18 0.85 -11.83
C GLY A 228 25.07 1.54 -13.19
N GLY A 229 24.47 0.87 -14.18
CA GLY A 229 24.26 1.42 -15.52
C GLY A 229 23.27 2.59 -15.55
N GLY A 230 23.21 3.31 -16.69
CA GLY A 230 22.42 4.53 -16.84
C GLY A 230 20.92 4.32 -17.11
N GLN A 231 20.34 3.16 -16.75
CA GLN A 231 18.90 2.91 -16.88
C GLN A 231 18.09 3.91 -16.05
N GLU A 232 16.81 4.04 -16.36
CA GLU A 232 15.93 5.02 -15.72
C GLU A 232 16.55 6.43 -15.68
N ARG A 233 17.31 6.79 -16.70
CA ARG A 233 18.01 8.10 -16.83
C ARG A 233 19.03 8.32 -15.70
N GLY A 234 19.70 7.25 -15.27
CA GLY A 234 20.66 7.27 -14.15
C GLY A 234 20.01 7.33 -12.77
N ARG A 235 18.69 7.16 -12.69
CA ARG A 235 17.95 7.27 -11.42
C ARG A 235 17.67 5.91 -10.76
N ARG A 236 17.78 4.80 -11.52
CA ARG A 236 17.70 3.43 -11.00
C ARG A 236 18.43 2.50 -11.95
N ALA A 237 19.50 1.90 -11.50
CA ALA A 237 20.32 1.01 -12.31
C ALA A 237 19.69 -0.39 -12.50
N GLY A 238 20.15 -1.12 -13.50
CA GLY A 238 19.68 -2.46 -13.85
C GLY A 238 18.70 -2.43 -15.02
N THR A 239 18.81 -3.45 -15.89
CA THR A 239 17.93 -3.59 -17.07
C THR A 239 16.46 -3.54 -16.65
N GLU A 240 15.68 -2.75 -17.39
CA GLU A 240 14.26 -2.52 -17.09
C GLU A 240 13.43 -3.79 -17.33
N ASN A 241 12.55 -4.11 -16.38
CA ASN A 241 11.54 -5.17 -16.51
C ASN A 241 10.39 -4.69 -17.41
N VAL A 242 10.64 -4.63 -18.73
CA VAL A 242 9.71 -4.02 -19.70
C VAL A 242 8.32 -4.66 -19.63
N ALA A 243 8.22 -5.98 -19.55
CA ALA A 243 6.94 -6.68 -19.46
C ALA A 243 6.19 -6.29 -18.17
N GLY A 244 6.87 -6.30 -17.02
CA GLY A 244 6.28 -5.90 -15.75
C GLY A 244 5.86 -4.42 -15.72
N ILE A 245 6.65 -3.55 -16.34
CA ILE A 245 6.36 -2.10 -16.45
C ILE A 245 5.14 -1.84 -17.33
N VAL A 246 5.03 -2.53 -18.47
CA VAL A 246 3.85 -2.45 -19.33
C VAL A 246 2.62 -2.97 -18.62
N GLY A 247 2.75 -4.10 -17.90
CA GLY A 247 1.69 -4.64 -17.07
C GLY A 247 1.25 -3.71 -15.94
N LEU A 248 2.20 -3.03 -15.27
CA LEU A 248 1.91 -2.02 -14.27
C LEU A 248 1.04 -0.89 -14.86
N ALA A 249 1.45 -0.34 -16.00
CA ALA A 249 0.73 0.75 -16.64
C ALA A 249 -0.68 0.33 -17.06
N ALA A 250 -0.82 -0.83 -17.71
CA ALA A 250 -2.12 -1.37 -18.12
C ALA A 250 -3.05 -1.61 -16.92
N ALA A 251 -2.52 -2.17 -15.83
CA ALA A 251 -3.29 -2.40 -14.60
C ALA A 251 -3.75 -1.10 -13.95
N LEU A 252 -2.89 -0.08 -13.94
CA LEU A 252 -3.21 1.23 -13.39
C LEU A 252 -4.31 1.91 -14.20
N ASP A 253 -4.20 1.93 -15.53
CA ASP A 253 -5.21 2.52 -16.42
C ASP A 253 -6.57 1.85 -16.23
N LEU A 254 -6.62 0.51 -16.17
CA LEU A 254 -7.84 -0.26 -15.94
C LEU A 254 -8.45 0.02 -14.55
N SER A 255 -7.62 0.16 -13.53
CA SER A 255 -8.09 0.40 -12.17
C SER A 255 -8.65 1.81 -12.00
N VAL A 256 -8.00 2.81 -12.58
CA VAL A 256 -8.48 4.20 -12.52
C VAL A 256 -9.72 4.42 -13.38
N ALA A 257 -9.79 3.80 -14.56
CA ALA A 257 -10.98 3.87 -15.41
C ALA A 257 -12.26 3.30 -14.73
N GLY A 258 -12.10 2.27 -13.88
CA GLY A 258 -13.20 1.67 -13.11
C GLY A 258 -13.38 2.21 -11.70
N MET A 259 -12.53 3.10 -11.23
CA MET A 259 -12.37 3.44 -9.81
C MET A 259 -13.66 3.93 -9.13
N GLU A 260 -14.42 4.79 -9.75
CA GLU A 260 -15.64 5.36 -9.16
C GLU A 260 -16.73 4.31 -8.98
N ASN A 261 -17.01 3.53 -10.04
CA ASN A 261 -18.03 2.47 -10.03
C ASN A 261 -17.65 1.34 -9.06
N GLU A 262 -16.41 0.84 -9.16
CA GLU A 262 -15.90 -0.19 -8.26
C GLU A 262 -15.83 0.29 -6.82
N GLY A 263 -15.34 1.50 -6.59
CA GLY A 263 -15.30 2.10 -5.26
C GLY A 263 -16.67 2.21 -4.60
N SER A 264 -17.71 2.55 -5.37
CA SER A 264 -19.09 2.63 -4.87
C SER A 264 -19.64 1.23 -4.55
N ARG A 265 -19.43 0.26 -5.45
CA ARG A 265 -19.84 -1.13 -5.26
C ARG A 265 -19.14 -1.76 -4.04
N LEU A 266 -17.83 -1.60 -3.94
CA LEU A 266 -17.04 -2.17 -2.83
C LEU A 266 -17.42 -1.53 -1.50
N ARG A 267 -17.69 -0.23 -1.45
CA ARG A 267 -18.20 0.43 -0.23
C ARG A 267 -19.51 -0.19 0.23
N ALA A 268 -20.45 -0.41 -0.66
CA ALA A 268 -21.74 -1.02 -0.31
C ALA A 268 -21.56 -2.44 0.27
N LEU A 269 -20.76 -3.29 -0.39
CA LEU A 269 -20.46 -4.65 0.08
C LEU A 269 -19.70 -4.64 1.42
N ARG A 270 -18.73 -3.75 1.57
CA ARG A 270 -17.97 -3.60 2.81
C ARG A 270 -18.86 -3.14 3.97
N ASP A 271 -19.70 -2.15 3.75
CA ASP A 271 -20.57 -1.60 4.80
C ASP A 271 -21.60 -2.63 5.25
N ASP A 272 -22.14 -3.42 4.31
CA ASP A 272 -22.99 -4.55 4.60
C ASP A 272 -22.24 -5.61 5.44
N LEU A 273 -21.03 -6.00 5.02
CA LEU A 273 -20.17 -6.93 5.75
C LEU A 273 -19.89 -6.44 7.19
N ILE A 274 -19.58 -5.14 7.34
CA ILE A 274 -19.31 -4.55 8.66
C ILE A 274 -20.57 -4.61 9.53
N ALA A 275 -21.70 -4.20 9.01
CA ALA A 275 -22.96 -4.19 9.75
C ALA A 275 -23.38 -5.60 10.20
N GLY A 276 -23.29 -6.58 9.32
CA GLY A 276 -23.61 -7.97 9.60
C GLY A 276 -22.72 -8.59 10.67
N ILE A 277 -21.40 -8.39 10.57
CA ILE A 277 -20.44 -8.93 11.56
C ILE A 277 -20.65 -8.28 12.95
N LEU A 278 -20.79 -6.96 13.01
CA LEU A 278 -20.99 -6.25 14.28
C LEU A 278 -22.31 -6.63 14.96
N ALA A 279 -23.36 -6.91 14.19
CA ALA A 279 -24.65 -7.36 14.70
C ALA A 279 -24.63 -8.81 15.17
N ALA A 280 -23.94 -9.71 14.43
CA ALA A 280 -23.99 -11.15 14.69
C ALA A 280 -22.98 -11.62 15.75
N ILE A 281 -21.89 -10.87 15.98
CA ILE A 281 -20.82 -11.31 16.89
C ILE A 281 -20.66 -10.32 18.05
N PRO A 282 -21.20 -10.64 19.25
CA PRO A 282 -21.10 -9.76 20.42
C PRO A 282 -19.64 -9.48 20.81
N GLY A 283 -19.35 -8.21 21.10
CA GLY A 283 -18.02 -7.74 21.50
C GLY A 283 -17.05 -7.51 20.34
N SER A 284 -17.44 -7.82 19.10
CA SER A 284 -16.64 -7.47 17.91
C SER A 284 -16.48 -5.95 17.80
N ARG A 285 -15.32 -5.52 17.31
CA ARG A 285 -15.00 -4.09 17.10
C ARG A 285 -14.44 -3.88 15.71
N LEU A 286 -14.94 -2.86 15.02
CA LEU A 286 -14.31 -2.37 13.79
C LEU A 286 -13.04 -1.59 14.18
N ASN A 287 -11.93 -1.88 13.50
CA ASN A 287 -10.69 -1.12 13.63
C ASN A 287 -10.56 -0.09 12.51
N GLY A 288 -10.07 1.09 12.88
CA GLY A 288 -9.90 2.22 11.98
C GLY A 288 -11.16 3.08 11.80
N HIS A 289 -10.99 4.23 11.16
CA HIS A 289 -12.04 5.23 10.97
C HIS A 289 -13.23 4.63 10.20
N PRO A 290 -14.49 4.85 10.63
CA PRO A 290 -15.65 4.18 10.03
C PRO A 290 -15.92 4.56 8.59
N THR A 291 -15.59 5.77 8.15
CA THR A 291 -15.90 6.28 6.81
C THR A 291 -14.68 6.71 6.00
N ALA A 292 -13.67 7.34 6.64
CA ALA A 292 -12.41 7.73 5.97
C ALA A 292 -11.51 6.51 5.77
N ARG A 293 -11.96 5.57 4.93
CA ARG A 293 -11.25 4.30 4.66
C ARG A 293 -11.38 3.86 3.21
N LEU A 294 -10.45 3.00 2.80
CA LEU A 294 -10.47 2.37 1.48
C LEU A 294 -11.79 1.62 1.23
N PRO A 295 -12.30 1.64 0.00
CA PRO A 295 -13.61 1.10 -0.33
C PRO A 295 -13.80 -0.37 0.07
N GLY A 296 -12.80 -1.21 -0.12
CA GLY A 296 -12.89 -2.65 0.11
C GLY A 296 -12.26 -3.15 1.41
N ASN A 297 -11.85 -2.29 2.35
CA ASN A 297 -11.14 -2.73 3.55
C ASN A 297 -12.06 -2.77 4.78
N ALA A 298 -12.13 -3.92 5.46
CA ALA A 298 -12.73 -4.09 6.78
C ALA A 298 -11.74 -4.85 7.69
N ASN A 299 -11.50 -4.30 8.89
CA ASN A 299 -10.63 -4.92 9.90
C ASN A 299 -11.37 -4.97 11.22
N PHE A 300 -11.40 -6.15 11.84
CA PHE A 300 -12.12 -6.40 13.07
C PHE A 300 -11.17 -6.91 14.14
N SER A 301 -11.50 -6.64 15.40
CA SER A 301 -10.94 -7.33 16.56
C SER A 301 -12.04 -8.02 17.34
N PHE A 302 -11.77 -9.24 17.79
CA PHE A 302 -12.67 -10.05 18.60
C PHE A 302 -12.00 -10.33 19.95
N PRO A 303 -12.72 -10.14 21.09
CA PRO A 303 -12.16 -10.45 22.39
C PRO A 303 -11.98 -11.97 22.58
N ASP A 304 -10.92 -12.32 23.31
CA ASP A 304 -10.61 -13.70 23.69
C ASP A 304 -10.53 -14.69 22.52
N LEU A 305 -9.99 -14.21 21.38
CA LEU A 305 -9.91 -14.98 20.16
C LEU A 305 -8.47 -15.33 19.82
N ASP A 306 -8.25 -16.59 19.42
CA ASP A 306 -7.05 -17.01 18.69
C ASP A 306 -7.23 -16.69 17.20
N GLY A 307 -6.60 -15.59 16.75
CA GLY A 307 -6.71 -15.12 15.36
C GLY A 307 -6.12 -16.11 14.33
N GLU A 308 -5.07 -16.85 14.69
CA GLU A 308 -4.48 -17.87 13.82
C GLU A 308 -5.41 -19.07 13.65
N ALA A 309 -5.99 -19.56 14.75
CA ALA A 309 -6.99 -20.63 14.70
C ALA A 309 -8.23 -20.25 13.87
N LEU A 310 -8.65 -18.97 13.95
CA LEU A 310 -9.74 -18.45 13.12
C LEU A 310 -9.37 -18.46 11.63
N LEU A 311 -8.18 -17.98 11.27
CA LEU A 311 -7.71 -17.95 9.87
C LEU A 311 -7.63 -19.36 9.26
N LEU A 312 -7.07 -20.33 10.01
CA LEU A 312 -7.02 -21.74 9.59
C LEU A 312 -8.43 -22.34 9.43
N SER A 313 -9.38 -21.92 10.28
CA SER A 313 -10.78 -22.37 10.20
C SER A 313 -11.50 -21.77 8.98
N LEU A 314 -11.22 -20.52 8.64
CA LEU A 314 -11.72 -19.86 7.43
C LEU A 314 -11.18 -20.51 6.17
N ASP A 315 -9.87 -20.78 6.11
CA ASP A 315 -9.21 -21.44 4.97
C ASP A 315 -9.82 -22.83 4.70
N ARG A 316 -10.06 -23.65 5.74
CA ARG A 316 -10.75 -24.94 5.63
C ARG A 316 -12.19 -24.83 5.08
N ARG A 317 -12.81 -23.68 5.18
CA ARG A 317 -14.14 -23.38 4.62
C ARG A 317 -14.05 -22.67 3.26
N GLY A 318 -12.84 -22.59 2.68
CA GLY A 318 -12.59 -21.97 1.38
C GLY A 318 -12.63 -20.43 1.41
N VAL A 319 -12.34 -19.79 2.54
CA VAL A 319 -12.27 -18.33 2.68
C VAL A 319 -10.85 -17.90 3.00
N ALA A 320 -10.20 -17.22 2.07
CA ALA A 320 -8.88 -16.64 2.25
C ALA A 320 -9.00 -15.25 2.89
N ALA A 321 -8.35 -15.04 4.04
CA ALA A 321 -8.35 -13.79 4.82
C ALA A 321 -7.00 -13.60 5.53
N SER A 322 -6.81 -12.50 6.26
CA SER A 322 -5.56 -12.19 6.98
C SER A 322 -5.83 -11.64 8.38
N SER A 323 -4.86 -11.75 9.29
CA SER A 323 -4.87 -11.04 10.57
C SER A 323 -4.47 -9.57 10.45
N GLY A 324 -4.05 -9.12 9.27
CA GLY A 324 -3.49 -7.78 9.04
C GLY A 324 -1.96 -7.77 9.02
N SER A 325 -1.29 -8.49 9.91
CA SER A 325 0.17 -8.58 10.01
C SER A 325 0.80 -9.63 9.07
N ALA A 326 0.25 -9.83 7.88
CA ALA A 326 0.68 -10.86 6.91
C ALA A 326 2.19 -10.81 6.55
N CYS A 327 2.86 -9.67 6.73
CA CYS A 327 4.30 -9.53 6.48
C CYS A 327 5.19 -10.14 7.57
N THR A 328 4.61 -10.55 8.70
CA THR A 328 5.28 -11.22 9.81
C THR A 328 4.81 -12.67 9.96
N ALA A 329 4.55 -13.36 8.86
CA ALA A 329 4.16 -14.77 8.86
C ALA A 329 5.16 -15.60 9.72
N GLY A 330 4.70 -16.12 10.85
CA GLY A 330 5.53 -16.79 11.87
C GLY A 330 5.92 -15.92 13.08
N SER A 331 5.52 -14.65 13.16
CA SER A 331 5.67 -13.85 14.38
C SER A 331 4.42 -14.00 15.26
N ILE A 332 4.66 -14.31 16.55
CA ILE A 332 3.63 -14.37 17.59
C ILE A 332 3.18 -12.96 18.02
N ASP A 333 3.84 -11.92 17.54
CA ASP A 333 3.57 -10.55 17.95
C ASP A 333 2.32 -9.97 17.27
N PRO A 334 1.41 -9.36 18.06
CA PRO A 334 0.24 -8.66 17.53
C PRO A 334 0.63 -7.51 16.59
N SER A 335 -0.29 -7.14 15.70
CA SER A 335 -0.12 -6.03 14.77
C SER A 335 0.31 -4.74 15.48
N HIS A 336 1.44 -4.15 15.04
CA HIS A 336 1.90 -2.85 15.52
C HIS A 336 0.88 -1.73 15.24
N VAL A 337 0.11 -1.85 14.15
CA VAL A 337 -0.96 -0.91 13.80
C VAL A 337 -2.05 -0.95 14.88
N LEU A 338 -2.53 -2.13 15.23
CA LEU A 338 -3.59 -2.26 16.24
C LEU A 338 -3.12 -1.84 17.64
N LEU A 339 -1.87 -2.11 17.99
CA LEU A 339 -1.27 -1.60 19.22
C LEU A 339 -1.20 -0.07 19.23
N ALA A 340 -0.86 0.54 18.08
CA ALA A 340 -0.84 1.98 17.93
C ALA A 340 -2.22 2.64 18.08
N LEU A 341 -3.31 1.93 17.76
CA LEU A 341 -4.68 2.36 18.02
C LEU A 341 -5.10 2.24 19.50
N GLY A 342 -4.20 1.82 20.39
CA GLY A 342 -4.50 1.57 21.80
C GLY A 342 -5.27 0.27 22.06
N ARG A 343 -5.26 -0.68 21.14
CA ARG A 343 -5.79 -2.03 21.41
C ARG A 343 -4.81 -2.77 22.32
N ASP A 344 -5.31 -3.42 23.35
CA ASP A 344 -4.48 -4.31 24.15
C ASP A 344 -3.98 -5.52 23.32
N ARG A 345 -2.92 -6.20 23.79
CA ARG A 345 -2.29 -7.30 23.05
C ARG A 345 -3.26 -8.44 22.74
N THR A 346 -4.19 -8.74 23.65
CA THR A 346 -5.17 -9.84 23.51
C THR A 346 -6.16 -9.51 22.40
N LEU A 347 -6.72 -8.30 22.42
CA LEU A 347 -7.65 -7.83 21.39
C LEU A 347 -6.97 -7.68 20.02
N ALA A 348 -5.71 -7.25 19.98
CA ALA A 348 -4.94 -7.14 18.75
C ALA A 348 -4.57 -8.52 18.17
N ALA A 349 -4.36 -9.55 19.01
CA ALA A 349 -4.12 -10.92 18.57
C ALA A 349 -5.38 -11.57 17.96
N GLY A 350 -6.56 -11.19 18.40
CA GLY A 350 -7.86 -11.63 17.86
C GLY A 350 -8.32 -10.84 16.62
N ALA A 351 -7.40 -10.32 15.80
CA ALA A 351 -7.74 -9.53 14.64
C ALA A 351 -8.04 -10.36 13.39
N LEU A 352 -8.96 -9.84 12.56
CA LEU A 352 -9.29 -10.36 11.24
C LEU A 352 -9.42 -9.20 10.26
N ARG A 353 -8.62 -9.22 9.19
CA ARG A 353 -8.75 -8.31 8.06
C ARG A 353 -9.42 -9.03 6.89
N LEU A 354 -10.49 -8.44 6.38
CA LEU A 354 -11.22 -8.85 5.19
C LEU A 354 -11.12 -7.73 4.16
N THR A 355 -10.48 -8.00 3.03
CA THR A 355 -10.31 -7.00 1.97
C THR A 355 -10.90 -7.49 0.66
N LEU A 356 -11.95 -6.78 0.24
CA LEU A 356 -12.75 -7.06 -0.94
C LEU A 356 -12.05 -6.55 -2.20
N GLY A 357 -12.37 -7.17 -3.33
CA GLY A 357 -11.82 -6.78 -4.62
C GLY A 357 -12.83 -6.87 -5.76
N ARG A 358 -12.32 -6.68 -6.99
CA ARG A 358 -13.11 -6.57 -8.22
C ARG A 358 -14.08 -7.73 -8.43
N HIS A 359 -13.72 -8.93 -8.02
CA HIS A 359 -14.52 -10.12 -8.23
C HIS A 359 -15.37 -10.53 -7.02
N THR A 360 -15.26 -9.83 -5.90
CA THR A 360 -16.07 -10.11 -4.70
C THR A 360 -17.55 -9.83 -4.98
N THR A 361 -18.42 -10.79 -4.66
CA THR A 361 -19.86 -10.74 -4.89
C THR A 361 -20.63 -10.59 -3.58
N ALA A 362 -21.92 -10.21 -3.66
CA ALA A 362 -22.81 -10.15 -2.51
C ALA A 362 -23.02 -11.54 -1.88
N ASP A 363 -23.19 -12.58 -2.70
CA ASP A 363 -23.36 -13.97 -2.22
C ASP A 363 -22.14 -14.45 -1.41
N GLU A 364 -20.92 -14.03 -1.79
CA GLU A 364 -19.71 -14.32 -1.02
C GLU A 364 -19.71 -13.61 0.34
N ILE A 365 -20.20 -12.37 0.39
CA ILE A 365 -20.33 -11.59 1.64
C ILE A 365 -21.36 -12.25 2.55
N ASP A 366 -22.55 -12.61 2.04
CA ASP A 366 -23.60 -13.32 2.79
C ASP A 366 -23.10 -14.64 3.36
N ARG A 367 -22.33 -15.39 2.56
CA ARG A 367 -21.73 -16.64 3.00
C ARG A 367 -20.72 -16.42 4.15
N VAL A 368 -19.88 -15.40 4.06
CA VAL A 368 -18.91 -15.08 5.13
C VAL A 368 -19.65 -14.61 6.39
N GLN A 369 -20.66 -13.77 6.28
CA GLN A 369 -21.48 -13.33 7.42
C GLN A 369 -22.17 -14.51 8.12
N THR A 370 -22.62 -15.51 7.36
CA THR A 370 -23.24 -16.73 7.92
C THR A 370 -22.22 -17.63 8.62
N LEU A 371 -21.02 -17.79 8.06
CA LEU A 371 -20.00 -18.70 8.60
C LEU A 371 -19.26 -18.14 9.81
N LEU A 372 -18.96 -16.83 9.80
CA LEU A 372 -18.02 -16.22 10.73
C LEU A 372 -18.46 -16.33 12.21
N PRO A 373 -19.73 -16.15 12.60
CA PRO A 373 -20.15 -16.27 14.01
C PRO A 373 -19.84 -17.64 14.62
N GLU A 374 -20.07 -18.73 13.87
CA GLU A 374 -19.76 -20.08 14.33
C GLU A 374 -18.25 -20.29 14.49
N LEU A 375 -17.46 -19.81 13.52
CA LEU A 375 -16.01 -19.96 13.55
C LEU A 375 -15.37 -19.15 14.67
N VAL A 376 -15.85 -17.93 14.90
CA VAL A 376 -15.42 -17.09 16.04
C VAL A 376 -15.76 -17.74 17.37
N ALA A 377 -16.97 -18.29 17.51
CA ALA A 377 -17.36 -18.98 18.76
C ALA A 377 -16.47 -20.19 19.06
N ARG A 378 -16.02 -20.92 18.02
CA ARG A 378 -15.11 -22.08 18.16
C ARG A 378 -13.66 -21.70 18.43
N ALA A 379 -13.21 -20.54 17.90
CA ALA A 379 -11.83 -20.06 18.07
C ALA A 379 -11.62 -19.22 19.32
N ARG A 380 -12.68 -18.96 20.10
CA ARG A 380 -12.56 -18.27 21.39
C ARG A 380 -11.82 -19.13 22.39
N LEU A 381 -10.88 -18.52 23.09
CA LEU A 381 -10.14 -19.15 24.15
C LEU A 381 -11.08 -19.41 25.35
N PRO A 382 -10.93 -20.53 26.09
CA PRO A 382 -11.68 -20.73 27.33
C PRO A 382 -11.42 -19.58 28.30
N SER A 383 -12.48 -19.04 28.90
CA SER A 383 -12.34 -18.07 29.99
C SER A 383 -11.52 -18.73 31.12
N LEU A 384 -10.37 -18.15 31.47
CA LEU A 384 -9.56 -18.59 32.63
C LEU A 384 -10.28 -18.28 33.93
#